data_493db7576ab1c365c1a566c26de55735
#
_entry.id   493db7576ab1c365c1a566c26de55735
#
_cell.length_a   1.000
_cell.length_b   1.000
_cell.length_c   1.000
_cell.angle_alpha   90.00
_cell.angle_beta   90.00
_cell.angle_gamma   90.00
#
_symmetry.space_group_name_H-M   'P 1'
#
loop_
_entity.id
_entity.type
_entity.pdbx_description
1 polymer ?
#
loop_
_entity_poly.entity_id
_entity_poly.type
_entity_poly.pdbx_seq_one_letter_code
_entity_poly.pdbx_strand_id
1 'polypeptide(L)'
;MKKIFFLILISSLATTGLFAQKKVVPLPVDSAFSFGKEYVVYALPKTAFQVEVTLTLSHEFVGIYSQYAGELLNLPHVISHDKESYSLKDVDIQSIVLPDTTRMYAVELSSAQMKNGLRNQLLLSRGESGMKQESLHFTPKSIQIPEFFRNYSDLTYEEQTIHYMDTLVENDELRAVEKQQKKLVTKTDAQHAKEAADMISQIREDRYALLTGDNEVAYQPATLQMMLDHLNEMEQNYLSLFTGFVVEEELHYTVVVIPDSTTMLIPLFSVSPTLGFNPRLSVKPDENFYLRMEPAEKVAVSDVFAVQWSCAKGHKPNTGYRIRVPQPTQLSLIQGSSKVKTVGVRNIYQFGYIETLPLNYKTVDIEEFGIIF
;
A
#
# COMPACT_ATOMS: atom_id res chain seq x y z
N MET A 1 -15.13 104.78 -25.83
CA MET A 1 -13.93 104.01 -25.60
C MET A 1 -14.36 102.72 -24.82
N LYS A 2 -14.59 101.66 -25.54
CA LYS A 2 -15.01 100.38 -24.95
C LYS A 2 -13.86 99.41 -25.09
N LYS A 3 -13.28 98.97 -23.96
CA LYS A 3 -12.25 97.90 -23.91
C LYS A 3 -12.96 96.57 -23.94
N ILE A 4 -12.73 95.78 -24.98
CA ILE A 4 -13.19 94.44 -25.11
C ILE A 4 -12.11 93.54 -24.50
N PHE A 5 -12.46 92.83 -23.38
CA PHE A 5 -11.63 91.81 -22.75
C PHE A 5 -11.90 90.49 -23.47
N PHE A 6 -10.91 90.01 -24.18
CA PHE A 6 -10.96 88.66 -24.81
C PHE A 6 -10.51 87.61 -23.83
N LEU A 7 -11.45 86.91 -23.30
CA LEU A 7 -11.18 85.84 -22.37
C LEU A 7 -10.91 84.57 -23.19
N ILE A 8 -9.64 84.19 -23.29
CA ILE A 8 -9.24 82.89 -23.91
C ILE A 8 -9.46 81.77 -22.89
N LEU A 9 -10.55 81.04 -23.10
CA LEU A 9 -10.83 79.85 -22.35
C LEU A 9 -9.98 78.69 -22.93
N ILE A 10 -8.84 78.41 -22.32
CA ILE A 10 -8.04 77.19 -22.57
C ILE A 10 -8.76 76.01 -21.96
N SER A 11 -9.58 75.33 -22.76
CA SER A 11 -10.10 74.00 -22.37
C SER A 11 -8.98 72.99 -22.48
N SER A 12 -8.33 72.71 -21.37
CA SER A 12 -7.46 71.53 -21.21
C SER A 12 -8.33 70.30 -21.38
N LEU A 13 -8.34 69.68 -22.53
CA LEU A 13 -8.80 68.33 -22.76
C LEU A 13 -7.84 67.41 -21.95
N ALA A 14 -8.20 67.15 -20.72
CA ALA A 14 -7.64 66.02 -19.99
C ALA A 14 -8.10 64.77 -20.73
N THR A 15 -7.31 64.32 -21.68
CA THR A 15 -7.42 62.95 -22.17
C THR A 15 -7.10 62.01 -21.03
N THR A 16 -8.11 61.71 -20.22
CA THR A 16 -8.07 60.53 -19.39
C THR A 16 -7.96 59.36 -20.34
N GLY A 17 -6.74 58.92 -20.55
CA GLY A 17 -6.47 57.63 -21.19
C GLY A 17 -7.25 56.57 -20.44
N LEU A 18 -8.40 56.22 -20.97
CA LEU A 18 -9.04 54.97 -20.61
C LEU A 18 -8.04 53.87 -20.98
N PHE A 19 -7.18 53.55 -20.05
CA PHE A 19 -6.54 52.23 -20.08
C PHE A 19 -7.69 51.24 -19.99
N ALA A 20 -8.13 50.75 -21.16
CA ALA A 20 -8.99 49.60 -21.24
C ALA A 20 -8.26 48.48 -20.51
N GLN A 21 -8.63 48.27 -19.26
CA GLN A 21 -8.16 47.06 -18.53
C GLN A 21 -8.52 45.88 -19.42
N LYS A 22 -7.52 45.32 -20.03
CA LYS A 22 -7.67 44.14 -20.88
C LYS A 22 -8.42 43.10 -20.04
N LYS A 23 -9.61 42.76 -20.46
CA LYS A 23 -10.56 41.95 -19.77
C LYS A 23 -10.00 40.53 -19.78
N VAL A 24 -9.44 40.06 -18.65
CA VAL A 24 -8.95 38.69 -18.56
C VAL A 24 -10.16 37.78 -18.46
N VAL A 25 -10.45 37.13 -19.57
CA VAL A 25 -11.51 36.12 -19.67
C VAL A 25 -10.80 34.78 -19.83
N PRO A 26 -10.96 33.86 -18.86
CA PRO A 26 -10.44 32.50 -19.04
C PRO A 26 -11.20 31.85 -20.20
N LEU A 27 -10.45 31.44 -21.21
CA LEU A 27 -10.98 30.75 -22.38
C LEU A 27 -10.77 29.23 -22.18
N PRO A 28 -11.79 28.40 -22.42
CA PRO A 28 -11.60 26.97 -22.45
C PRO A 28 -10.61 26.62 -23.58
N VAL A 29 -9.65 25.74 -23.27
CA VAL A 29 -8.68 25.27 -24.25
C VAL A 29 -9.24 24.02 -24.91
N ASP A 30 -9.53 24.12 -26.18
CA ASP A 30 -9.88 22.99 -27.04
C ASP A 30 -8.77 22.73 -28.07
N SER A 31 -8.94 21.72 -28.90
CA SER A 31 -7.97 21.34 -29.94
C SER A 31 -7.74 22.38 -31.02
N ALA A 32 -8.60 23.39 -31.09
CA ALA A 32 -8.54 24.48 -32.09
C ALA A 32 -7.93 25.78 -31.53
N PHE A 33 -7.51 25.77 -30.24
CA PHE A 33 -7.00 26.96 -29.59
C PHE A 33 -5.60 27.32 -30.08
N SER A 34 -5.47 28.48 -30.71
CA SER A 34 -4.19 29.05 -31.16
C SER A 34 -3.68 30.03 -30.13
N PHE A 35 -2.52 29.76 -29.54
CA PHE A 35 -1.90 30.61 -28.53
C PHE A 35 -1.33 31.90 -29.16
N GLY A 36 -1.80 33.06 -28.71
CA GLY A 36 -1.13 34.34 -28.91
C GLY A 36 0.11 34.48 -28.02
N LYS A 37 0.80 35.59 -28.08
CA LYS A 37 2.16 35.72 -27.50
C LYS A 37 2.31 35.60 -25.97
N GLU A 38 1.27 35.70 -25.14
CA GLU A 38 1.41 35.78 -23.68
C GLU A 38 0.21 35.17 -22.96
N TYR A 39 0.01 33.86 -23.12
CA TYR A 39 -1.01 33.12 -22.38
C TYR A 39 -0.39 32.17 -21.37
N VAL A 40 -1.07 32.02 -20.25
CA VAL A 40 -0.81 30.90 -19.29
C VAL A 40 -2.00 29.96 -19.36
N VAL A 41 -1.70 28.68 -19.58
CA VAL A 41 -2.68 27.61 -19.58
C VAL A 41 -2.64 26.90 -18.25
N TYR A 42 -3.80 26.65 -17.68
CA TYR A 42 -3.93 25.91 -16.45
C TYR A 42 -5.12 24.95 -16.50
N ALA A 43 -5.03 23.85 -15.75
CA ALA A 43 -6.11 22.90 -15.58
C ALA A 43 -6.76 23.06 -14.20
N LEU A 44 -8.06 22.85 -14.11
CA LEU A 44 -8.71 22.77 -12.82
C LEU A 44 -8.26 21.50 -12.07
N PRO A 45 -8.22 21.54 -10.74
CA PRO A 45 -7.87 20.37 -9.95
C PRO A 45 -9.00 19.33 -9.97
N LYS A 46 -8.62 18.06 -9.88
CA LYS A 46 -9.49 16.93 -9.57
C LYS A 46 -8.85 16.06 -8.49
N THR A 47 -9.66 15.55 -7.59
CA THR A 47 -9.20 14.62 -6.56
C THR A 47 -9.10 13.23 -7.15
N ALA A 48 -8.00 12.53 -6.83
CA ALA A 48 -7.89 11.08 -6.97
C ALA A 48 -7.55 10.47 -5.60
N PHE A 49 -7.83 9.21 -5.43
CA PHE A 49 -7.45 8.46 -4.24
C PHE A 49 -6.43 7.41 -4.60
N GLN A 50 -5.29 7.46 -3.93
CA GLN A 50 -4.32 6.38 -3.90
C GLN A 50 -4.66 5.47 -2.74
N VAL A 51 -4.97 4.23 -3.05
CA VAL A 51 -5.37 3.20 -2.09
C VAL A 51 -4.22 2.19 -2.01
N GLU A 52 -3.57 2.14 -0.86
CA GLU A 52 -2.51 1.18 -0.57
C GLU A 52 -3.11 0.02 0.24
N VAL A 53 -2.95 -1.18 -0.28
CA VAL A 53 -3.51 -2.40 0.29
C VAL A 53 -2.37 -3.31 0.70
N THR A 54 -2.33 -3.67 1.98
CA THR A 54 -1.37 -4.64 2.51
C THR A 54 -2.10 -5.93 2.84
N LEU A 55 -1.69 -7.03 2.21
CA LEU A 55 -2.17 -8.37 2.51
C LEU A 55 -1.10 -9.16 3.24
N THR A 56 -1.52 -10.09 4.08
CA THR A 56 -0.68 -11.18 4.58
C THR A 56 -0.98 -12.42 3.76
N LEU A 57 0.03 -12.94 3.09
CA LEU A 57 0.02 -14.26 2.49
C LEU A 57 0.59 -15.24 3.51
N SER A 58 -0.19 -16.24 3.87
CA SER A 58 0.18 -17.29 4.82
C SER A 58 0.32 -18.61 4.08
N HIS A 59 1.51 -19.18 4.09
CA HIS A 59 1.80 -20.52 3.57
C HIS A 59 1.91 -21.49 4.74
N GLU A 60 0.99 -22.41 4.80
CA GLU A 60 1.01 -23.54 5.74
C GLU A 60 1.69 -24.73 5.06
N PHE A 61 2.79 -25.22 5.62
CA PHE A 61 3.52 -26.39 5.16
C PHE A 61 3.28 -27.58 6.06
N VAL A 62 2.96 -28.71 5.46
CA VAL A 62 2.78 -29.95 6.21
C VAL A 62 4.11 -30.44 6.81
N GLY A 63 4.08 -30.96 8.02
CA GLY A 63 5.25 -31.58 8.64
C GLY A 63 5.62 -32.90 7.96
N ILE A 64 6.93 -33.13 7.75
CA ILE A 64 7.45 -34.34 7.07
C ILE A 64 6.95 -35.61 7.78
N TYR A 65 6.81 -35.55 9.12
CA TYR A 65 6.38 -36.67 9.95
C TYR A 65 4.98 -36.44 10.55
N SER A 66 4.15 -35.62 9.95
CA SER A 66 2.81 -35.26 10.44
C SER A 66 1.92 -36.50 10.70
N GLN A 67 2.05 -37.54 9.88
CA GLN A 67 1.31 -38.80 10.04
C GLN A 67 1.66 -39.58 11.35
N TYR A 68 2.84 -39.35 11.93
CA TYR A 68 3.31 -39.96 13.16
C TYR A 68 3.08 -39.07 14.40
N ALA A 69 2.62 -37.84 14.23
CA ALA A 69 2.50 -36.88 15.32
C ALA A 69 1.56 -37.32 16.44
N GLY A 70 0.45 -37.97 16.09
CA GLY A 70 -0.51 -38.51 17.08
C GLY A 70 0.05 -39.68 17.86
N GLU A 71 0.76 -40.58 17.19
CA GLU A 71 1.29 -41.81 17.81
C GLU A 71 2.52 -41.51 18.70
N LEU A 72 3.49 -40.74 18.18
CA LEU A 72 4.76 -40.52 18.87
C LEU A 72 4.74 -39.38 19.89
N LEU A 73 3.96 -38.32 19.62
CA LEU A 73 3.96 -37.10 20.44
C LEU A 73 2.59 -36.73 21.01
N ASN A 74 1.55 -37.54 20.74
CA ASN A 74 0.17 -37.30 21.17
C ASN A 74 -0.34 -35.87 20.75
N LEU A 75 0.03 -35.40 19.55
CA LEU A 75 -0.39 -34.12 19.01
C LEU A 75 -1.66 -34.27 18.16
N PRO A 76 -2.82 -33.75 18.59
CA PRO A 76 -4.11 -33.93 17.89
C PRO A 76 -4.30 -32.96 16.70
N HIS A 77 -3.56 -31.85 16.69
CA HIS A 77 -3.71 -30.81 15.69
C HIS A 77 -2.39 -30.57 14.96
N VAL A 78 -2.35 -30.96 13.71
CA VAL A 78 -1.20 -30.78 12.81
C VAL A 78 -1.69 -30.24 11.48
N ILE A 79 -0.83 -29.55 10.76
CA ILE A 79 -1.10 -29.14 9.38
C ILE A 79 -1.13 -30.42 8.53
N SER A 80 -2.28 -30.73 7.93
CA SER A 80 -2.51 -32.00 7.22
C SER A 80 -2.19 -31.93 5.73
N HIS A 81 -2.10 -30.74 5.15
CA HIS A 81 -1.77 -30.49 3.75
C HIS A 81 -1.29 -29.06 3.58
N ASP A 82 -0.48 -28.86 2.57
CA ASP A 82 0.00 -27.53 2.21
C ASP A 82 -1.16 -26.65 1.76
N LYS A 83 -1.18 -25.41 2.26
CA LYS A 83 -2.26 -24.46 1.98
C LYS A 83 -1.73 -23.05 1.92
N GLU A 84 -2.23 -22.31 0.94
CA GLU A 84 -2.03 -20.86 0.84
C GLU A 84 -3.31 -20.14 1.22
N SER A 85 -3.18 -19.07 1.99
CA SER A 85 -4.30 -18.21 2.35
C SER A 85 -3.89 -16.76 2.40
N TYR A 86 -4.83 -15.89 1.97
CA TYR A 86 -4.64 -14.45 1.91
C TYR A 86 -5.58 -13.79 2.91
N SER A 87 -5.06 -12.88 3.71
CA SER A 87 -5.83 -12.06 4.62
C SER A 87 -5.51 -10.57 4.44
N LEU A 88 -6.50 -9.72 4.60
CA LEU A 88 -6.30 -8.28 4.57
C LEU A 88 -5.66 -7.83 5.89
N LYS A 89 -4.48 -7.21 5.81
CA LYS A 89 -3.78 -6.64 6.98
C LYS A 89 -4.17 -5.19 7.21
N ASP A 90 -4.03 -4.34 6.20
CA ASP A 90 -4.40 -2.91 6.27
C ASP A 90 -4.77 -2.33 4.91
N VAL A 91 -5.51 -1.22 4.94
CA VAL A 91 -5.80 -0.38 3.79
C VAL A 91 -5.59 1.07 4.18
N ASP A 92 -4.67 1.75 3.50
CA ASP A 92 -4.49 3.20 3.62
C ASP A 92 -5.04 3.92 2.39
N ILE A 93 -5.69 5.07 2.60
CA ILE A 93 -6.33 5.84 1.54
C ILE A 93 -5.88 7.28 1.64
N GLN A 94 -5.12 7.72 0.66
CA GLN A 94 -4.60 9.07 0.55
C GLN A 94 -5.28 9.81 -0.61
N SER A 95 -5.59 11.10 -0.40
CA SER A 95 -6.10 11.94 -1.46
C SER A 95 -4.94 12.64 -2.17
N ILE A 96 -4.92 12.56 -3.49
CA ILE A 96 -3.96 13.25 -4.35
C ILE A 96 -4.71 14.19 -5.29
N VAL A 97 -4.08 15.30 -5.64
CA VAL A 97 -4.65 16.28 -6.56
C VAL A 97 -4.01 16.13 -7.93
N LEU A 98 -4.85 15.96 -8.94
CA LEU A 98 -4.43 15.81 -10.34
C LEU A 98 -4.99 16.94 -11.18
N PRO A 99 -4.34 17.32 -12.30
CA PRO A 99 -4.91 18.23 -13.28
C PRO A 99 -6.09 17.60 -14.03
N ASP A 100 -7.19 18.33 -14.12
CA ASP A 100 -8.35 17.93 -14.91
C ASP A 100 -8.14 18.37 -16.37
N THR A 101 -7.59 17.51 -17.20
CA THR A 101 -7.30 17.78 -18.62
C THR A 101 -8.54 18.07 -19.46
N THR A 102 -9.73 17.75 -18.96
CA THR A 102 -10.99 18.07 -19.63
C THR A 102 -11.47 19.50 -19.33
N ARG A 103 -10.86 20.17 -18.34
CA ARG A 103 -11.23 21.51 -17.89
C ARG A 103 -9.99 22.41 -17.80
N MET A 104 -9.44 22.71 -18.96
CA MET A 104 -8.29 23.59 -19.13
C MET A 104 -8.74 24.99 -19.56
N TYR A 105 -8.06 25.99 -19.03
CA TYR A 105 -8.32 27.39 -19.31
C TYR A 105 -7.04 28.12 -19.69
N ALA A 106 -7.14 29.05 -20.62
CA ALA A 106 -6.06 29.96 -21.01
C ALA A 106 -6.36 31.37 -20.50
N VAL A 107 -5.37 32.01 -19.93
CA VAL A 107 -5.45 33.39 -19.43
C VAL A 107 -4.36 34.24 -20.08
N GLU A 108 -4.75 35.34 -20.71
CA GLU A 108 -3.82 36.34 -21.23
C GLU A 108 -3.28 37.17 -20.05
N LEU A 109 -1.98 37.17 -19.84
CA LEU A 109 -1.33 37.98 -18.81
C LEU A 109 -0.86 39.32 -19.41
N SER A 110 -1.07 40.41 -18.67
CA SER A 110 -0.44 41.69 -18.99
C SER A 110 1.05 41.65 -18.65
N SER A 111 1.85 42.46 -19.38
CA SER A 111 3.29 42.57 -19.13
C SER A 111 3.63 42.98 -17.69
N ALA A 112 2.74 43.68 -16.98
CA ALA A 112 2.89 44.02 -15.57
C ALA A 112 2.68 42.83 -14.65
N GLN A 113 1.77 41.92 -14.96
CA GLN A 113 1.51 40.69 -14.21
C GLN A 113 2.63 39.66 -14.39
N MET A 114 3.23 39.63 -15.58
CA MET A 114 4.43 38.82 -15.87
C MET A 114 5.62 39.28 -15.03
N LYS A 115 5.81 40.61 -14.91
CA LYS A 115 6.91 41.20 -14.09
C LYS A 115 6.72 40.97 -12.59
N ASN A 116 5.48 40.87 -12.10
CA ASN A 116 5.16 40.68 -10.71
C ASN A 116 5.33 39.23 -10.19
N GLY A 117 5.99 38.35 -10.95
CA GLY A 117 6.31 37.02 -10.53
C GLY A 117 5.14 36.02 -10.54
N LEU A 118 3.94 36.44 -11.07
CA LEU A 118 2.77 35.57 -11.16
C LEU A 118 3.10 34.27 -11.93
N ARG A 119 3.92 34.39 -12.99
CA ARG A 119 4.41 33.25 -13.76
C ARG A 119 5.22 32.29 -12.91
N ASN A 120 6.03 32.80 -11.98
CA ASN A 120 6.86 31.95 -11.12
C ASN A 120 6.02 31.29 -10.01
N GLN A 121 5.01 31.99 -9.48
CA GLN A 121 4.06 31.39 -8.54
C GLN A 121 3.22 30.29 -9.20
N LEU A 122 2.79 30.54 -10.43
CA LEU A 122 2.05 29.58 -11.24
C LEU A 122 2.92 28.38 -11.68
N LEU A 123 4.24 28.58 -11.88
CA LEU A 123 5.20 27.52 -12.23
C LEU A 123 5.71 26.74 -11.02
N LEU A 124 5.74 27.34 -9.84
CA LEU A 124 6.17 26.67 -8.59
C LEU A 124 5.14 25.65 -8.11
N SER A 125 3.88 25.79 -8.48
CA SER A 125 2.87 24.76 -8.24
C SER A 125 2.99 23.53 -9.18
N ARG A 126 4.01 23.50 -10.04
CA ARG A 126 4.47 22.29 -10.71
C ARG A 126 5.12 21.37 -9.67
N GLY A 127 4.35 21.07 -8.61
CA GLY A 127 4.68 20.05 -7.67
C GLY A 127 4.97 18.79 -8.45
N GLU A 128 5.97 18.07 -8.01
CA GLU A 128 6.28 16.71 -8.44
C GLU A 128 5.08 15.76 -8.19
N SER A 129 3.95 16.09 -8.81
CA SER A 129 2.86 15.16 -9.03
C SER A 129 3.25 14.27 -10.21
N GLY A 130 4.50 13.77 -10.15
CA GLY A 130 4.89 12.59 -10.86
C GLY A 130 4.06 11.48 -10.24
N MET A 131 2.87 11.22 -10.79
CA MET A 131 2.36 9.87 -10.75
C MET A 131 3.49 9.00 -11.34
N LYS A 132 4.35 8.49 -10.49
CA LYS A 132 4.93 7.20 -10.76
C LYS A 132 3.71 6.27 -10.79
N GLN A 133 3.26 6.00 -11.99
CA GLN A 133 2.48 4.81 -12.26
C GLN A 133 3.46 3.67 -11.93
N GLU A 134 3.64 3.42 -10.64
CA GLU A 134 4.26 2.19 -10.20
C GLU A 134 3.30 1.11 -10.67
N SER A 135 3.61 0.64 -11.88
CA SER A 135 3.14 -0.65 -12.34
C SER A 135 3.33 -1.59 -11.15
N LEU A 136 2.29 -2.33 -10.82
CA LEU A 136 2.28 -3.45 -9.89
C LEU A 136 3.57 -4.28 -10.06
N HIS A 137 4.66 -3.86 -9.40
CA HIS A 137 5.87 -4.64 -9.29
C HIS A 137 5.69 -5.57 -8.09
N PHE A 138 4.93 -6.62 -8.35
CA PHE A 138 5.01 -7.82 -7.56
C PHE A 138 6.33 -8.52 -7.95
N THR A 139 7.34 -8.38 -7.15
CA THR A 139 8.46 -9.33 -7.09
C THR A 139 8.07 -10.37 -6.06
N PRO A 140 7.67 -11.59 -6.49
CA PRO A 140 7.48 -12.67 -5.53
C PRO A 140 8.82 -12.90 -4.85
N LYS A 141 8.89 -12.59 -3.57
CA LYS A 141 10.02 -12.96 -2.74
C LYS A 141 9.96 -14.48 -2.66
N SER A 142 11.02 -15.17 -3.01
CA SER A 142 11.04 -16.63 -2.90
C SER A 142 10.79 -17.00 -1.44
N ILE A 143 9.74 -17.79 -1.19
CA ILE A 143 9.41 -18.31 0.13
C ILE A 143 10.63 -19.02 0.67
N GLN A 144 11.15 -18.54 1.79
CA GLN A 144 12.30 -19.17 2.42
C GLN A 144 11.81 -20.23 3.41
N ILE A 145 11.85 -21.48 2.96
CA ILE A 145 11.63 -22.64 3.83
C ILE A 145 12.77 -22.68 4.86
N PRO A 146 12.49 -22.84 6.16
CA PRO A 146 13.51 -22.93 7.19
C PRO A 146 14.60 -23.94 6.85
N GLU A 147 15.87 -23.56 7.03
CA GLU A 147 17.02 -24.38 6.65
C GLU A 147 16.99 -25.74 7.36
N PHE A 148 16.63 -25.75 8.63
CA PHE A 148 16.49 -26.99 9.42
C PHE A 148 15.53 -27.98 8.75
N PHE A 149 14.34 -27.50 8.33
CA PHE A 149 13.32 -28.34 7.69
C PHE A 149 13.79 -28.89 6.35
N ARG A 150 14.53 -28.09 5.58
CA ARG A 150 15.11 -28.50 4.30
C ARG A 150 16.18 -29.58 4.48
N ASN A 151 17.08 -29.37 5.43
CA ASN A 151 18.22 -30.29 5.64
C ASN A 151 17.79 -31.61 6.27
N TYR A 152 16.66 -31.65 7.00
CA TYR A 152 16.18 -32.86 7.65
C TYR A 152 15.54 -33.87 6.66
N SER A 153 15.20 -33.46 5.45
CA SER A 153 14.66 -34.33 4.40
C SER A 153 15.72 -35.18 3.69
N ASP A 154 17.01 -34.98 4.01
CA ASP A 154 18.09 -35.71 3.36
C ASP A 154 18.12 -37.19 3.82
N LEU A 155 18.33 -38.08 2.82
CA LEU A 155 18.39 -39.52 3.05
C LEU A 155 19.56 -39.86 3.97
N THR A 156 19.26 -40.49 5.09
CA THR A 156 20.27 -41.04 6.00
C THR A 156 20.29 -42.54 5.95
N TYR A 157 21.46 -43.11 6.23
CA TYR A 157 21.67 -44.58 6.20
C TYR A 157 22.04 -45.07 7.59
N GLU A 158 21.58 -46.28 7.91
CA GLU A 158 22.03 -46.98 9.09
C GLU A 158 22.81 -48.26 8.73
N GLU A 159 23.76 -48.65 9.54
CA GLU A 159 24.41 -49.95 9.44
C GLU A 159 23.53 -51.03 10.02
N GLN A 160 23.00 -51.92 9.19
CA GLN A 160 22.27 -53.07 9.64
C GLN A 160 23.16 -54.30 9.59
N THR A 161 23.28 -55.03 10.71
CA THR A 161 23.98 -56.29 10.77
C THR A 161 23.04 -57.40 10.33
N ILE A 162 23.34 -58.01 9.19
CA ILE A 162 22.60 -59.15 8.68
C ILE A 162 23.32 -60.43 9.09
N HIS A 163 22.61 -61.31 9.75
CA HIS A 163 23.10 -62.66 10.11
C HIS A 163 22.68 -63.62 8.98
N TYR A 164 23.62 -64.37 8.45
CA TYR A 164 23.34 -65.36 7.43
C TYR A 164 24.16 -66.62 7.70
N MET A 165 23.60 -67.76 7.36
CA MET A 165 24.28 -69.07 7.49
C MET A 165 25.11 -69.30 6.23
N ASP A 166 26.41 -69.48 6.42
CA ASP A 166 27.33 -69.88 5.34
C ASP A 166 27.82 -71.32 5.60
N THR A 167 28.16 -72.01 4.55
CA THR A 167 28.59 -73.40 4.65
C THR A 167 30.10 -73.46 4.44
N LEU A 168 30.82 -73.86 5.49
CA LEU A 168 32.25 -74.12 5.38
C LEU A 168 32.48 -75.62 5.26
N VAL A 169 33.43 -75.98 4.41
CA VAL A 169 33.93 -77.35 4.27
C VAL A 169 35.15 -77.51 5.16
N GLU A 170 35.04 -78.22 6.21
CA GLU A 170 36.16 -78.54 7.15
C GLU A 170 36.26 -80.03 7.28
N ASN A 171 37.41 -80.59 6.89
CA ASN A 171 37.69 -82.04 6.93
C ASN A 171 36.68 -82.93 6.14
N ASP A 172 36.28 -82.51 4.92
CA ASP A 172 35.26 -83.15 4.11
C ASP A 172 33.83 -83.18 4.69
N GLU A 173 33.58 -82.48 5.81
CA GLU A 173 32.23 -82.27 6.33
C GLU A 173 31.74 -80.88 6.11
N LEU A 174 30.46 -80.72 5.69
CA LEU A 174 29.76 -79.43 5.53
C LEU A 174 29.29 -78.96 6.93
N ARG A 175 29.83 -77.83 7.37
CA ARG A 175 29.44 -77.21 8.63
C ARG A 175 28.80 -75.88 8.38
N ALA A 176 27.57 -75.64 8.82
CA ALA A 176 26.90 -74.39 8.79
C ALA A 176 27.48 -73.43 9.86
N VAL A 177 28.00 -72.30 9.44
CA VAL A 177 28.55 -71.27 10.33
C VAL A 177 27.78 -69.98 10.12
N GLU A 178 27.35 -69.38 11.24
CA GLU A 178 26.71 -68.11 11.22
C GLU A 178 27.75 -67.02 10.93
N LYS A 179 27.52 -66.23 9.88
CA LYS A 179 28.31 -65.05 9.53
C LYS A 179 27.49 -63.77 9.65
N GLN A 180 28.17 -62.72 10.02
CA GLN A 180 27.60 -61.39 10.13
C GLN A 180 28.16 -60.51 9.00
N GLN A 181 27.26 -59.80 8.33
CA GLN A 181 27.62 -58.83 7.31
C GLN A 181 26.95 -57.48 7.62
N LYS A 182 27.73 -56.40 7.68
CA LYS A 182 27.22 -55.06 7.79
C LYS A 182 26.77 -54.56 6.44
N LYS A 183 25.53 -54.12 6.33
CA LYS A 183 24.96 -53.51 5.13
C LYS A 183 24.40 -52.13 5.47
N LEU A 184 24.70 -51.13 4.65
CA LEU A 184 24.05 -49.84 4.74
C LEU A 184 22.66 -49.94 4.18
N VAL A 185 21.66 -49.61 4.96
CA VAL A 185 20.24 -49.60 4.57
C VAL A 185 19.70 -48.20 4.80
N THR A 186 18.86 -47.73 3.91
CA THR A 186 18.18 -46.45 4.09
C THR A 186 17.19 -46.58 5.23
N LYS A 187 17.23 -45.62 6.18
CA LYS A 187 16.25 -45.55 7.25
C LYS A 187 14.86 -45.29 6.69
N THR A 188 13.86 -45.83 7.33
CA THR A 188 12.44 -45.57 6.98
C THR A 188 11.98 -44.27 7.60
N ASP A 189 10.93 -43.64 7.02
CA ASP A 189 10.33 -42.43 7.59
C ASP A 189 9.86 -42.61 9.04
N ALA A 190 9.37 -43.79 9.39
CA ALA A 190 8.98 -44.15 10.76
C ALA A 190 10.19 -44.15 11.75
N GLN A 191 11.36 -44.61 11.29
CA GLN A 191 12.58 -44.59 12.10
C GLN A 191 13.07 -43.16 12.31
N HIS A 192 13.07 -42.34 11.26
CA HIS A 192 13.40 -40.91 11.33
C HIS A 192 12.43 -40.13 12.22
N ALA A 193 11.13 -40.37 12.09
CA ALA A 193 10.12 -39.77 12.95
C ALA A 193 10.35 -40.12 14.43
N LYS A 194 10.69 -41.41 14.72
CA LYS A 194 11.00 -41.84 16.10
C LYS A 194 12.24 -41.12 16.63
N GLU A 195 13.33 -41.06 15.88
CA GLU A 195 14.55 -40.34 16.27
C GLU A 195 14.27 -38.85 16.53
N ALA A 196 13.46 -38.21 15.71
CA ALA A 196 13.06 -36.83 15.93
C ALA A 196 12.21 -36.66 17.21
N ALA A 197 11.30 -37.59 17.49
CA ALA A 197 10.53 -37.59 18.74
C ALA A 197 11.39 -37.86 20.00
N ASP A 198 12.37 -38.75 19.88
CA ASP A 198 13.34 -39.03 20.94
C ASP A 198 14.20 -37.78 21.23
N MET A 199 14.62 -37.04 20.18
CA MET A 199 15.33 -35.76 20.35
C MET A 199 14.47 -34.70 21.06
N ILE A 200 13.18 -34.58 20.75
CA ILE A 200 12.28 -33.69 21.47
C ILE A 200 12.23 -34.05 22.97
N SER A 201 12.14 -35.31 23.27
CA SER A 201 12.13 -35.80 24.67
C SER A 201 13.43 -35.45 25.36
N GLN A 202 14.58 -35.69 24.72
CA GLN A 202 15.91 -35.34 25.24
C GLN A 202 16.05 -33.85 25.52
N ILE A 203 15.63 -32.97 24.57
CA ILE A 203 15.67 -31.52 24.73
C ILE A 203 14.84 -31.08 25.94
N ARG A 204 13.68 -31.69 26.16
CA ARG A 204 12.83 -31.42 27.33
C ARG A 204 13.47 -31.85 28.65
N GLU A 205 14.13 -33.00 28.67
CA GLU A 205 14.89 -33.48 29.82
C GLU A 205 16.07 -32.57 30.14
N ASP A 206 16.85 -32.18 29.13
CA ASP A 206 17.98 -31.27 29.28
C ASP A 206 17.54 -29.89 29.79
N ARG A 207 16.44 -29.37 29.27
CA ARG A 207 15.84 -28.10 29.75
C ARG A 207 15.37 -28.21 31.19
N TYR A 208 14.75 -29.34 31.57
CA TYR A 208 14.33 -29.59 32.94
C TYR A 208 15.53 -29.67 33.88
N ALA A 209 16.60 -30.38 33.51
CA ALA A 209 17.83 -30.48 34.27
C ALA A 209 18.51 -29.12 34.49
N LEU A 210 18.54 -28.25 33.46
CA LEU A 210 19.04 -26.89 33.59
C LEU A 210 18.22 -26.01 34.55
N LEU A 211 16.90 -26.16 34.53
CA LEU A 211 15.99 -25.37 35.37
C LEU A 211 15.99 -25.84 36.84
N THR A 212 16.13 -27.13 37.08
CA THR A 212 16.17 -27.70 38.44
C THR A 212 17.53 -27.59 39.12
N GLY A 213 18.58 -27.26 38.33
CA GLY A 213 19.95 -27.20 38.86
C GLY A 213 20.55 -28.58 39.10
N ASP A 214 20.04 -29.61 38.44
CA ASP A 214 20.54 -31.02 38.55
C ASP A 214 21.89 -31.19 37.84
N ASN A 215 22.42 -30.09 37.28
CA ASN A 215 23.76 -30.02 36.71
C ASN A 215 24.76 -29.56 37.77
N GLU A 216 25.90 -30.23 37.85
CA GLU A 216 26.99 -29.91 38.79
C GLU A 216 27.66 -28.52 38.52
N VAL A 217 27.24 -27.81 37.48
CA VAL A 217 27.84 -26.55 37.05
C VAL A 217 26.89 -25.38 37.27
N ALA A 218 27.34 -24.38 38.01
CA ALA A 218 26.62 -23.13 38.18
C ALA A 218 26.86 -22.21 36.99
N TYR A 219 25.84 -21.94 36.20
CA TYR A 219 25.90 -21.03 35.07
C TYR A 219 25.59 -19.57 35.48
N GLN A 220 26.21 -18.62 34.79
CA GLN A 220 25.81 -17.24 34.92
C GLN A 220 24.39 -17.06 34.33
N PRO A 221 23.55 -16.15 34.86
CA PRO A 221 22.16 -15.99 34.40
C PRO A 221 22.02 -15.75 32.90
N ALA A 222 22.91 -14.95 32.31
CA ALA A 222 22.89 -14.66 30.87
C ALA A 222 23.23 -15.90 30.01
N THR A 223 24.18 -16.74 30.48
CA THR A 223 24.55 -17.99 29.80
C THR A 223 23.40 -19.01 29.90
N LEU A 224 22.78 -19.12 31.09
CA LEU A 224 21.64 -20.01 31.30
C LEU A 224 20.47 -19.59 30.38
N GLN A 225 20.17 -18.30 30.28
CA GLN A 225 19.11 -17.82 29.40
C GLN A 225 19.41 -18.18 27.93
N MET A 226 20.64 -17.94 27.46
CA MET A 226 21.04 -18.29 26.11
C MET A 226 20.91 -19.80 25.81
N MET A 227 21.26 -20.66 26.79
CA MET A 227 21.10 -22.12 26.65
C MET A 227 19.64 -22.52 26.57
N LEU A 228 18.78 -21.94 27.42
CA LEU A 228 17.34 -22.19 27.41
C LEU A 228 16.69 -21.71 26.09
N ASP A 229 17.08 -20.55 25.60
CA ASP A 229 16.58 -20.00 24.30
C ASP A 229 16.97 -20.94 23.15
N HIS A 230 18.21 -21.45 23.15
CA HIS A 230 18.67 -22.38 22.13
C HIS A 230 17.95 -23.75 22.20
N LEU A 231 17.72 -24.30 23.40
CA LEU A 231 16.93 -25.52 23.57
C LEU A 231 15.48 -25.32 23.11
N ASN A 232 14.89 -24.15 23.39
CA ASN A 232 13.55 -23.83 22.89
C ASN A 232 13.49 -23.76 21.36
N GLU A 233 14.48 -23.13 20.73
CA GLU A 233 14.61 -23.09 19.29
C GLU A 233 14.75 -24.49 18.69
N MET A 234 15.63 -25.33 19.26
CA MET A 234 15.78 -26.71 18.83
C MET A 234 14.47 -27.49 18.96
N GLU A 235 13.77 -27.37 20.10
CA GLU A 235 12.48 -28.05 20.29
C GLU A 235 11.46 -27.60 19.22
N GLN A 236 11.35 -26.31 18.94
CA GLN A 236 10.44 -25.80 17.90
C GLN A 236 10.81 -26.33 16.50
N ASN A 237 12.09 -26.38 16.18
CA ASN A 237 12.57 -26.93 14.93
C ASN A 237 12.19 -28.41 14.76
N TYR A 238 12.43 -29.24 15.77
CA TYR A 238 12.03 -30.65 15.74
C TYR A 238 10.51 -30.86 15.76
N LEU A 239 9.76 -30.05 16.53
CA LEU A 239 8.30 -30.10 16.56
C LEU A 239 7.72 -29.74 15.18
N SER A 240 8.33 -28.80 14.45
CA SER A 240 7.87 -28.41 13.11
C SER A 240 7.86 -29.57 12.11
N LEU A 241 8.73 -30.59 12.31
CA LEU A 241 8.73 -31.80 11.48
C LEU A 241 7.42 -32.58 11.61
N PHE A 242 6.72 -32.46 12.75
CA PHE A 242 5.45 -33.11 13.01
C PHE A 242 4.25 -32.20 12.83
N THR A 243 4.31 -30.97 13.36
CA THR A 243 3.18 -30.04 13.32
C THR A 243 3.04 -29.33 11.99
N GLY A 244 4.13 -29.27 11.24
CA GLY A 244 4.28 -28.31 10.13
C GLY A 244 4.67 -26.94 10.64
N PHE A 245 4.76 -25.98 9.74
CA PHE A 245 5.10 -24.59 10.03
C PHE A 245 4.36 -23.64 9.08
N VAL A 246 4.28 -22.39 9.49
CA VAL A 246 3.63 -21.32 8.70
C VAL A 246 4.67 -20.27 8.36
N VAL A 247 4.70 -19.86 7.09
CA VAL A 247 5.50 -18.73 6.62
C VAL A 247 4.55 -17.61 6.21
N GLU A 248 4.73 -16.42 6.76
CA GLU A 248 3.94 -15.26 6.41
C GLU A 248 4.76 -14.27 5.59
N GLU A 249 4.15 -13.73 4.54
CA GLU A 249 4.71 -12.70 3.68
C GLU A 249 3.73 -11.55 3.54
N GLU A 250 4.25 -10.31 3.57
CA GLU A 250 3.43 -9.13 3.32
C GLU A 250 3.48 -8.74 1.84
N LEU A 251 2.31 -8.58 1.25
CA LEU A 251 2.12 -8.17 -0.14
C LEU A 251 1.51 -6.77 -0.18
N HIS A 252 2.11 -5.87 -0.96
CA HIS A 252 1.66 -4.49 -1.09
C HIS A 252 1.12 -4.24 -2.50
N TYR A 253 -0.06 -3.64 -2.57
CA TYR A 253 -0.73 -3.27 -3.81
C TYR A 253 -1.16 -1.82 -3.74
N THR A 254 -1.08 -1.13 -4.88
CA THR A 254 -1.56 0.25 -5.00
C THR A 254 -2.61 0.34 -6.09
N VAL A 255 -3.75 0.96 -5.75
CA VAL A 255 -4.85 1.23 -6.69
C VAL A 255 -5.12 2.72 -6.70
N VAL A 256 -5.22 3.31 -7.89
CA VAL A 256 -5.60 4.73 -8.04
C VAL A 256 -7.01 4.81 -8.61
N VAL A 257 -7.89 5.53 -7.90
CA VAL A 257 -9.28 5.74 -8.32
C VAL A 257 -9.61 7.22 -8.38
N ILE A 258 -10.35 7.62 -9.41
CA ILE A 258 -10.79 8.99 -9.60
C ILE A 258 -12.33 9.01 -9.43
N PRO A 259 -12.87 9.70 -8.41
CA PRO A 259 -14.30 9.81 -8.24
C PRO A 259 -14.95 10.58 -9.39
N ASP A 260 -16.12 10.13 -9.80
CA ASP A 260 -17.00 10.92 -10.65
C ASP A 260 -17.88 11.85 -9.80
N SER A 261 -18.42 12.90 -10.40
CA SER A 261 -19.24 13.91 -9.71
C SER A 261 -20.58 13.39 -9.15
N THR A 262 -21.00 12.19 -9.56
CA THR A 262 -22.31 11.62 -9.22
C THR A 262 -22.22 10.34 -8.39
N THR A 263 -21.07 9.66 -8.37
CA THR A 263 -20.93 8.35 -7.75
C THR A 263 -20.52 8.47 -6.29
N MET A 264 -21.38 8.00 -5.38
CA MET A 264 -21.14 8.01 -3.92
C MET A 264 -20.51 6.72 -3.39
N LEU A 265 -20.42 5.68 -4.21
CA LEU A 265 -19.84 4.40 -3.88
C LEU A 265 -18.96 3.92 -5.03
N ILE A 266 -17.65 3.93 -4.81
CA ILE A 266 -16.66 3.54 -5.83
C ILE A 266 -16.15 2.14 -5.52
N PRO A 267 -16.16 1.21 -6.48
CA PRO A 267 -15.49 -0.06 -6.35
C PRO A 267 -13.96 0.16 -6.33
N LEU A 268 -13.27 -0.50 -5.41
CA LEU A 268 -11.82 -0.39 -5.28
C LEU A 268 -11.12 -1.66 -5.76
N PHE A 269 -11.35 -2.76 -5.09
CA PHE A 269 -10.69 -4.05 -5.33
C PHE A 269 -11.49 -5.17 -4.65
N SER A 270 -11.07 -6.41 -4.87
CA SER A 270 -11.52 -7.56 -4.09
C SER A 270 -10.35 -8.34 -3.50
N VAL A 271 -10.58 -9.00 -2.36
CA VAL A 271 -9.63 -9.89 -1.70
C VAL A 271 -10.31 -11.22 -1.43
N SER A 272 -9.79 -12.26 -2.08
CA SER A 272 -10.25 -13.62 -1.83
C SER A 272 -9.26 -14.34 -0.90
N PRO A 273 -9.71 -15.10 0.10
CA PRO A 273 -8.82 -15.91 0.95
C PRO A 273 -7.99 -16.93 0.19
N THR A 274 -8.41 -17.33 -1.02
CA THR A 274 -7.73 -18.35 -1.83
C THR A 274 -7.00 -17.81 -3.06
N LEU A 275 -7.48 -16.66 -3.61
CA LEU A 275 -6.93 -16.09 -4.85
C LEU A 275 -6.16 -14.79 -4.62
N GLY A 276 -6.21 -14.25 -3.39
CA GLY A 276 -5.54 -13.00 -3.03
C GLY A 276 -6.22 -11.76 -3.60
N PHE A 277 -5.39 -10.78 -3.92
CA PHE A 277 -5.81 -9.47 -4.42
C PHE A 277 -6.25 -9.52 -5.88
N ASN A 278 -7.38 -8.85 -6.18
CA ASN A 278 -7.82 -8.60 -7.54
C ASN A 278 -8.27 -7.14 -7.69
N PRO A 279 -7.74 -6.38 -8.68
CA PRO A 279 -8.18 -5.00 -8.93
C PRO A 279 -9.61 -4.89 -9.46
N ARG A 280 -10.26 -6.01 -9.75
CA ARG A 280 -11.66 -6.09 -10.17
C ARG A 280 -12.52 -6.66 -9.05
N LEU A 281 -13.82 -6.39 -9.11
CA LEU A 281 -14.76 -6.97 -8.16
C LEU A 281 -14.91 -8.48 -8.36
N SER A 282 -15.01 -9.19 -7.25
CA SER A 282 -15.37 -10.61 -7.20
C SER A 282 -16.87 -10.80 -7.36
N VAL A 283 -17.28 -12.00 -7.78
CA VAL A 283 -18.69 -12.43 -7.80
C VAL A 283 -19.23 -12.54 -6.38
N LYS A 284 -18.38 -12.80 -5.40
CA LYS A 284 -18.77 -12.87 -3.98
C LYS A 284 -18.76 -11.46 -3.37
N PRO A 285 -19.91 -10.93 -2.93
CA PRO A 285 -20.00 -9.57 -2.40
C PRO A 285 -19.10 -9.32 -1.20
N ASP A 286 -18.93 -10.30 -0.32
CA ASP A 286 -18.13 -10.17 0.90
C ASP A 286 -16.61 -10.05 0.67
N GLU A 287 -16.15 -10.37 -0.53
CA GLU A 287 -14.74 -10.19 -0.94
C GLU A 287 -14.48 -8.78 -1.50
N ASN A 288 -15.52 -7.97 -1.76
CA ASN A 288 -15.42 -6.69 -2.45
C ASN A 288 -15.28 -5.52 -1.50
N PHE A 289 -14.35 -4.63 -1.84
CA PHE A 289 -14.12 -3.39 -1.11
C PHE A 289 -14.55 -2.17 -1.93
N TYR A 290 -15.20 -1.24 -1.24
CA TYR A 290 -15.74 -0.01 -1.83
C TYR A 290 -15.35 1.20 -0.99
N LEU A 291 -15.15 2.33 -1.65
CA LEU A 291 -15.05 3.64 -1.01
C LEU A 291 -16.42 4.31 -1.05
N ARG A 292 -17.02 4.49 0.13
CA ARG A 292 -18.25 5.29 0.30
C ARG A 292 -17.86 6.73 0.56
N MET A 293 -18.51 7.64 -0.15
CA MET A 293 -18.32 9.07 -0.08
C MET A 293 -19.65 9.72 0.31
N GLU A 294 -19.64 10.46 1.41
CA GLU A 294 -20.81 11.19 1.93
C GLU A 294 -20.46 12.69 1.96
N PRO A 295 -20.85 13.46 0.91
CA PRO A 295 -20.55 14.87 0.85
C PRO A 295 -21.27 15.64 1.97
N ALA A 296 -20.54 16.50 2.66
CA ALA A 296 -21.08 17.45 3.62
C ALA A 296 -21.83 18.60 2.90
N GLU A 297 -22.31 19.57 3.64
CA GLU A 297 -22.89 20.78 3.05
C GLU A 297 -21.85 21.55 2.21
N LYS A 298 -22.35 22.25 1.19
CA LYS A 298 -21.48 23.07 0.32
C LYS A 298 -20.83 24.19 1.12
N VAL A 299 -19.53 24.28 1.01
CA VAL A 299 -18.75 25.33 1.66
C VAL A 299 -18.76 26.59 0.78
N ALA A 300 -18.94 27.75 1.40
CA ALA A 300 -18.83 29.01 0.68
C ALA A 300 -17.37 29.32 0.31
N VAL A 301 -17.15 30.02 -0.80
CA VAL A 301 -15.80 30.43 -1.22
C VAL A 301 -15.09 31.24 -0.13
N SER A 302 -15.84 32.12 0.57
CA SER A 302 -15.32 32.92 1.68
C SER A 302 -14.71 32.08 2.79
N ASP A 303 -15.24 30.89 3.05
CA ASP A 303 -14.80 30.05 4.15
C ASP A 303 -13.54 29.23 3.80
N VAL A 304 -13.37 28.94 2.50
CA VAL A 304 -12.21 28.20 2.00
C VAL A 304 -11.01 29.11 1.81
N PHE A 305 -11.26 30.33 1.30
CA PHE A 305 -10.18 31.22 0.88
C PHE A 305 -9.88 32.35 1.88
N ALA A 306 -10.57 32.44 3.03
CA ALA A 306 -10.48 33.55 3.97
C ALA A 306 -10.61 34.94 3.27
N VAL A 307 -11.27 34.97 2.12
CA VAL A 307 -11.43 36.14 1.27
C VAL A 307 -12.63 36.93 1.77
N GLN A 308 -12.40 38.08 2.33
CA GLN A 308 -13.46 39.05 2.41
C GLN A 308 -13.83 39.47 0.99
N TRP A 309 -14.90 38.89 0.46
CA TRP A 309 -15.57 39.41 -0.71
C TRP A 309 -16.15 40.77 -0.33
N SER A 310 -15.29 41.79 -0.25
CA SER A 310 -15.80 43.13 -0.34
C SER A 310 -16.38 43.23 -1.76
N CYS A 311 -17.69 43.17 -1.83
CA CYS A 311 -18.45 43.51 -3.05
C CYS A 311 -18.06 44.93 -3.44
N ALA A 312 -16.91 45.09 -4.06
CA ALA A 312 -16.53 46.33 -4.70
C ALA A 312 -17.59 46.57 -5.79
N LYS A 313 -18.49 47.50 -5.51
CA LYS A 313 -19.52 47.94 -6.44
C LYS A 313 -18.88 48.14 -7.80
N GLY A 314 -19.18 47.28 -8.78
CA GLY A 314 -18.70 47.39 -10.15
C GLY A 314 -17.95 46.20 -10.74
N HIS A 315 -17.77 45.10 -10.03
CA HIS A 315 -17.15 43.90 -10.61
C HIS A 315 -18.13 43.20 -11.57
N LYS A 316 -17.71 43.08 -12.83
CA LYS A 316 -18.45 42.24 -13.79
C LYS A 316 -18.19 40.78 -13.47
N PRO A 317 -19.23 39.94 -13.39
CA PRO A 317 -19.12 38.55 -12.88
C PRO A 317 -18.29 37.60 -13.74
N ASN A 318 -17.65 38.04 -14.82
CA ASN A 318 -16.92 37.16 -15.75
C ASN A 318 -15.44 37.50 -15.93
N THR A 319 -14.83 38.31 -15.03
CA THR A 319 -13.43 38.68 -15.15
C THR A 319 -12.63 38.16 -13.97
N GLY A 320 -11.84 37.11 -14.18
CA GLY A 320 -11.01 36.51 -13.13
C GLY A 320 -10.56 35.11 -13.48
N TYR A 321 -9.86 34.47 -12.53
CA TYR A 321 -9.44 33.08 -12.66
C TYR A 321 -10.60 32.15 -12.38
N ARG A 322 -10.78 31.14 -13.20
CA ARG A 322 -11.67 30.01 -12.85
C ARG A 322 -10.97 29.12 -11.84
N ILE A 323 -11.64 28.89 -10.72
CA ILE A 323 -11.17 27.97 -9.68
C ILE A 323 -12.23 26.90 -9.42
N ARG A 324 -11.82 25.77 -8.89
CA ARG A 324 -12.74 24.74 -8.45
C ARG A 324 -12.70 24.69 -6.93
N VAL A 325 -13.82 25.00 -6.29
CA VAL A 325 -13.98 24.92 -4.83
C VAL A 325 -14.30 23.48 -4.49
N PRO A 326 -13.49 22.82 -3.66
CA PRO A 326 -13.75 21.43 -3.28
C PRO A 326 -14.90 21.34 -2.28
N GLN A 327 -15.49 20.15 -2.16
CA GLN A 327 -16.51 19.86 -1.15
C GLN A 327 -15.95 18.90 -0.12
N PRO A 328 -15.98 19.24 1.18
CA PRO A 328 -15.65 18.31 2.26
C PRO A 328 -16.55 17.07 2.19
N THR A 329 -15.96 15.91 2.25
CA THR A 329 -16.64 14.64 2.06
C THR A 329 -16.14 13.63 3.05
N GLN A 330 -17.04 13.01 3.80
CA GLN A 330 -16.72 11.91 4.71
C GLN A 330 -16.47 10.65 3.91
N LEU A 331 -15.31 10.02 4.13
CA LEU A 331 -14.91 8.79 3.48
C LEU A 331 -14.99 7.60 4.43
N SER A 332 -15.48 6.48 3.93
CA SER A 332 -15.54 5.21 4.65
C SER A 332 -15.20 4.04 3.72
N LEU A 333 -14.36 3.13 4.19
CA LEU A 333 -14.09 1.86 3.53
C LEU A 333 -15.16 0.86 3.93
N ILE A 334 -15.73 0.18 2.94
CA ILE A 334 -16.81 -0.81 3.10
C ILE A 334 -16.38 -2.11 2.47
N GLN A 335 -16.63 -3.23 3.16
CA GLN A 335 -16.49 -4.57 2.63
C GLN A 335 -17.86 -5.20 2.54
N GLY A 336 -18.29 -5.59 1.35
CA GLY A 336 -19.64 -6.06 1.11
C GLY A 336 -20.68 -5.03 1.55
N SER A 337 -21.39 -5.31 2.63
CA SER A 337 -22.37 -4.39 3.25
C SER A 337 -21.88 -3.75 4.55
N SER A 338 -20.73 -4.19 5.07
CA SER A 338 -20.23 -3.80 6.39
C SER A 338 -19.18 -2.70 6.29
N LYS A 339 -19.23 -1.72 7.20
CA LYS A 339 -18.21 -0.68 7.31
C LYS A 339 -16.96 -1.24 8.00
N VAL A 340 -15.83 -1.18 7.33
CA VAL A 340 -14.53 -1.67 7.84
C VAL A 340 -13.79 -0.57 8.59
N LYS A 341 -13.61 0.60 7.93
CA LYS A 341 -12.78 1.70 8.45
C LYS A 341 -13.37 3.05 8.10
N THR A 342 -13.34 4.00 9.01
CA THR A 342 -13.57 5.42 8.70
C THR A 342 -12.24 6.05 8.29
N VAL A 343 -12.18 6.58 7.07
CA VAL A 343 -10.97 7.22 6.53
C VAL A 343 -10.86 8.67 7.01
N GLY A 344 -12.01 9.33 7.22
CA GLY A 344 -12.11 10.71 7.65
C GLY A 344 -12.64 11.64 6.57
N VAL A 345 -12.56 12.95 6.83
CA VAL A 345 -13.03 13.98 5.88
C VAL A 345 -11.91 14.32 4.90
N ARG A 346 -12.23 14.38 3.61
CA ARG A 346 -11.33 14.82 2.54
C ARG A 346 -12.05 15.79 1.62
N ASN A 347 -11.29 16.71 1.05
CA ASN A 347 -11.79 17.67 0.06
C ASN A 347 -11.85 17.04 -1.32
N ILE A 348 -13.04 16.95 -1.92
CA ILE A 348 -13.25 16.38 -3.25
C ILE A 348 -13.66 17.48 -4.21
N TYR A 349 -12.80 17.76 -5.19
CA TYR A 349 -13.02 18.80 -6.18
C TYR A 349 -14.20 18.51 -7.12
N GLN A 350 -14.41 17.23 -7.47
CA GLN A 350 -15.49 16.83 -8.40
C GLN A 350 -16.87 17.05 -7.81
N PHE A 351 -17.04 17.02 -6.49
CA PHE A 351 -18.33 17.29 -5.82
C PHE A 351 -18.58 18.78 -5.58
N GLY A 352 -17.53 19.59 -5.71
CA GLY A 352 -17.60 21.01 -5.54
C GLY A 352 -18.17 21.76 -6.75
N TYR A 353 -17.89 23.05 -6.83
CA TYR A 353 -18.35 23.91 -7.90
C TYR A 353 -17.23 24.80 -8.45
N ILE A 354 -17.46 25.37 -9.65
CA ILE A 354 -16.52 26.27 -10.29
C ILE A 354 -16.94 27.71 -10.01
N GLU A 355 -16.00 28.53 -9.54
CA GLU A 355 -16.19 29.94 -9.22
C GLU A 355 -15.15 30.80 -9.94
N THR A 356 -15.37 32.11 -9.97
CA THR A 356 -14.47 33.09 -10.62
C THR A 356 -13.82 33.97 -9.54
N LEU A 357 -12.50 33.89 -9.39
CA LEU A 357 -11.73 34.76 -8.50
C LEU A 357 -11.32 36.05 -9.24
N PRO A 358 -11.49 37.24 -8.63
CA PRO A 358 -11.03 38.49 -9.19
C PRO A 358 -9.50 38.52 -9.34
N LEU A 359 -9.02 39.18 -10.42
CA LEU A 359 -7.58 39.32 -10.71
C LEU A 359 -6.77 40.14 -9.71
N ASN A 360 -7.43 40.94 -8.88
CA ASN A 360 -6.78 41.80 -7.88
C ASN A 360 -6.30 41.01 -6.61
N TYR A 361 -6.48 39.71 -6.62
CA TYR A 361 -6.11 38.89 -5.50
C TYR A 361 -4.59 38.72 -5.46
N LYS A 362 -3.95 39.32 -4.42
CA LYS A 362 -2.48 39.38 -4.33
C LYS A 362 -1.82 38.12 -3.78
N THR A 363 -2.58 37.29 -3.11
CA THR A 363 -2.07 36.09 -2.45
C THR A 363 -3.13 35.01 -2.42
N VAL A 364 -3.20 34.23 -3.48
CA VAL A 364 -3.79 32.90 -3.41
C VAL A 364 -2.60 32.00 -3.09
N ASP A 365 -2.60 31.35 -1.93
CA ASP A 365 -1.76 30.19 -1.70
C ASP A 365 -2.23 29.10 -2.64
N ILE A 366 -1.58 29.04 -3.80
CA ILE A 366 -2.00 28.21 -4.93
C ILE A 366 -1.76 26.74 -4.61
N GLU A 367 -0.86 26.43 -3.66
CA GLU A 367 -0.59 25.07 -3.20
C GLU A 367 -1.82 24.36 -2.59
N GLU A 368 -2.68 25.13 -1.91
CA GLU A 368 -3.91 24.58 -1.31
C GLU A 368 -5.03 24.34 -2.33
N PHE A 369 -4.99 24.96 -3.50
CA PHE A 369 -6.08 24.98 -4.47
C PHE A 369 -5.81 24.21 -5.76
N GLY A 370 -4.65 23.58 -5.87
CA GLY A 370 -4.35 22.59 -6.90
C GLY A 370 -4.47 23.10 -8.35
N ILE A 371 -4.17 24.38 -8.60
CA ILE A 371 -4.00 24.87 -9.96
C ILE A 371 -2.64 24.38 -10.44
N ILE A 372 -2.67 23.34 -11.26
CA ILE A 372 -1.46 22.71 -11.81
C ILE A 372 -1.31 23.23 -13.25
N PHE A 373 -0.13 23.72 -13.56
CA PHE A 373 0.27 24.24 -14.89
C PHE A 373 1.12 23.26 -15.67
#